data_0f4bdabe3db44a602d35f0ee7e9f2348
#
_entry.id   0f4bdabe3db44a602d35f0ee7e9f2348
#
_cell.length_a   1.000
_cell.length_b   1.000
_cell.length_c   1.000
_cell.angle_alpha   90.00
_cell.angle_beta   90.00
_cell.angle_gamma   90.00
#
_symmetry.space_group_name_H-M   'P 1'
#
loop_
_entity.id
_entity.type
_entity.pdbx_description
1 polymer ?
#
loop_
_entity_poly.entity_id
_entity_poly.type
_entity_poly.pdbx_seq_one_letter_code
_entity_poly.pdbx_strand_id
1 'polypeptide(L)'
;MLEVQNLSYSTKTFSMENVSFSLDDGYLMTLLGRNGAGKTTLFDLVYGRIEPLSGKVLWNDIDVTGMKAIDILYHDEVAYVGGRSWCIGGIMADENIRLLSCLYSRWDQKHFDEMLEMMEFIKEEYTTKFEELSTGKQMQLQLAFALARHPKLLLLDEPMANLDPVVKTDIWELLIRTIEKENISIIISTHLVEEVNDITDYIGLLDNGRLVKFGDREQILHDDLGNKNKNLRELLEEENG
;
A
#
# COMPACT_ATOMS: atom_id res chain seq x y z
N MET A 1 4.82 -13.22 -6.38
CA MET A 1 3.89 -13.65 -5.32
C MET A 1 4.44 -13.25 -3.95
N LEU A 2 3.63 -12.62 -3.11
CA LEU A 2 3.93 -12.31 -1.71
C LEU A 2 3.28 -13.37 -0.81
N GLU A 3 4.02 -13.89 0.17
CA GLU A 3 3.47 -14.75 1.21
C GLU A 3 3.93 -14.30 2.59
N VAL A 4 3.00 -14.13 3.51
CA VAL A 4 3.24 -13.80 4.91
C VAL A 4 2.83 -15.00 5.76
N GLN A 5 3.78 -15.53 6.56
CA GLN A 5 3.60 -16.76 7.32
C GLN A 5 3.78 -16.50 8.82
N ASN A 6 2.72 -16.63 9.60
CA ASN A 6 2.69 -16.57 11.07
C ASN A 6 3.46 -15.37 11.66
N LEU A 7 3.34 -14.23 10.99
CA LEU A 7 4.08 -13.02 11.32
C LEU A 7 3.61 -12.46 12.67
N SER A 8 4.54 -12.27 13.59
CA SER A 8 4.25 -11.73 14.93
C SER A 8 5.22 -10.62 15.29
N TYR A 9 4.71 -9.60 15.97
CA TYR A 9 5.47 -8.44 16.39
C TYR A 9 4.92 -7.89 17.70
N SER A 10 5.76 -7.31 18.55
CA SER A 10 5.30 -6.72 19.81
C SER A 10 6.13 -5.51 20.22
N THR A 11 5.43 -4.54 20.75
CA THR A 11 6.00 -3.38 21.47
C THR A 11 5.40 -3.32 22.88
N LYS A 12 5.74 -2.29 23.64
CA LYS A 12 5.14 -2.08 24.98
C LYS A 12 3.63 -1.82 24.93
N THR A 13 3.11 -1.31 23.83
CA THR A 13 1.72 -0.83 23.71
C THR A 13 0.91 -1.51 22.63
N PHE A 14 1.54 -2.36 21.80
CA PHE A 14 0.87 -3.02 20.68
C PHE A 14 1.47 -4.41 20.43
N SER A 15 0.64 -5.38 20.10
CA SER A 15 1.07 -6.71 19.64
C SER A 15 0.35 -7.10 18.34
N MET A 16 1.07 -7.79 17.46
CA MET A 16 0.56 -8.46 16.28
C MET A 16 0.84 -9.94 16.41
N GLU A 17 -0.15 -10.79 16.11
CA GLU A 17 -0.06 -12.22 16.41
C GLU A 17 -0.46 -13.08 15.20
N ASN A 18 0.48 -13.91 14.75
CA ASN A 18 0.24 -14.98 13.76
C ASN A 18 -0.48 -14.54 12.47
N VAL A 19 -0.14 -13.36 11.96
CA VAL A 19 -0.71 -12.88 10.69
C VAL A 19 -0.17 -13.71 9.53
N SER A 20 -1.09 -14.29 8.74
CA SER A 20 -0.76 -15.10 7.57
C SER A 20 -1.71 -14.78 6.41
N PHE A 21 -1.15 -14.53 5.23
CA PHE A 21 -1.89 -14.36 3.98
C PHE A 21 -0.96 -14.54 2.79
N SER A 22 -1.52 -14.70 1.60
CA SER A 22 -0.78 -14.70 0.34
C SER A 22 -1.46 -13.81 -0.69
N LEU A 23 -0.67 -13.20 -1.57
CA LEU A 23 -1.15 -12.41 -2.69
C LEU A 23 -0.39 -12.82 -3.95
N ASP A 24 -1.12 -13.30 -4.93
CA ASP A 24 -0.57 -13.62 -6.24
C ASP A 24 -0.28 -12.35 -7.05
N ASP A 25 0.46 -12.51 -8.16
CA ASP A 25 0.83 -11.39 -9.00
C ASP A 25 -0.38 -10.84 -9.78
N GLY A 26 -0.47 -9.51 -9.88
CA GLY A 26 -1.51 -8.82 -10.64
C GLY A 26 -2.85 -8.64 -9.91
N TYR A 27 -2.92 -8.91 -8.62
CA TYR A 27 -4.13 -8.76 -7.82
C TYR A 27 -4.09 -7.55 -6.88
N LEU A 28 -5.27 -7.00 -6.61
CA LEU A 28 -5.48 -5.96 -5.63
C LEU A 28 -6.08 -6.53 -4.34
N MET A 29 -5.36 -6.34 -3.23
CA MET A 29 -5.82 -6.68 -1.90
C MET A 29 -6.14 -5.41 -1.10
N THR A 30 -7.29 -5.39 -0.45
CA THR A 30 -7.61 -4.37 0.54
C THR A 30 -7.40 -4.90 1.96
N LEU A 31 -6.55 -4.21 2.71
CA LEU A 31 -6.36 -4.44 4.14
C LEU A 31 -7.24 -3.47 4.92
N LEU A 32 -8.40 -3.95 5.33
CA LEU A 32 -9.34 -3.21 6.15
C LEU A 32 -9.01 -3.30 7.63
N GLY A 33 -9.23 -2.24 8.36
CA GLY A 33 -9.09 -2.22 9.82
C GLY A 33 -9.19 -0.81 10.38
N ARG A 34 -9.60 -0.72 11.65
CA ARG A 34 -9.71 0.56 12.36
C ARG A 34 -8.34 1.23 12.52
N ASN A 35 -8.36 2.50 12.92
CA ASN A 35 -7.13 3.18 13.31
C ASN A 35 -6.52 2.48 14.53
N GLY A 36 -5.23 2.17 14.47
CA GLY A 36 -4.52 1.41 15.51
C GLY A 36 -4.62 -0.13 15.39
N ALA A 37 -5.35 -0.68 14.42
CA ALA A 37 -5.43 -2.13 14.21
C ALA A 37 -4.09 -2.79 13.84
N GLY A 38 -3.10 -2.00 13.37
CA GLY A 38 -1.76 -2.48 13.03
C GLY A 38 -1.45 -2.52 11.53
N LYS A 39 -2.25 -1.88 10.67
CA LYS A 39 -2.06 -1.85 9.21
C LYS A 39 -0.67 -1.35 8.81
N THR A 40 -0.29 -0.16 9.30
CA THR A 40 1.05 0.42 9.08
C THR A 40 2.16 -0.51 9.62
N THR A 41 1.96 -1.12 10.79
CA THR A 41 2.92 -2.06 11.35
C THR A 41 3.10 -3.29 10.46
N LEU A 42 2.00 -3.84 9.92
CA LEU A 42 2.07 -4.96 8.98
C LEU A 42 2.83 -4.56 7.71
N PHE A 43 2.56 -3.39 7.16
CA PHE A 43 3.29 -2.89 6.00
C PHE A 43 4.78 -2.67 6.28
N ASP A 44 5.11 -2.11 7.44
CA ASP A 44 6.51 -1.93 7.86
C ASP A 44 7.25 -3.28 8.02
N LEU A 45 6.56 -4.32 8.51
CA LEU A 45 7.09 -5.68 8.59
C LEU A 45 7.29 -6.30 7.20
N VAL A 46 6.29 -6.21 6.33
CA VAL A 46 6.37 -6.72 4.95
C VAL A 46 7.44 -6.00 4.16
N TYR A 47 7.55 -4.69 4.29
CA TYR A 47 8.56 -3.89 3.60
C TYR A 47 9.97 -4.03 4.18
N GLY A 48 10.11 -4.67 5.36
CA GLY A 48 11.39 -4.87 6.04
C GLY A 48 11.92 -3.66 6.81
N ARG A 49 11.08 -2.67 7.12
CA ARG A 49 11.47 -1.51 7.95
C ARG A 49 11.68 -1.88 9.42
N ILE A 50 10.93 -2.85 9.90
CA ILE A 50 11.02 -3.39 11.25
C ILE A 50 11.13 -4.91 11.19
N GLU A 51 11.78 -5.50 12.20
CA GLU A 51 11.99 -6.95 12.28
C GLU A 51 10.85 -7.60 13.08
N PRO A 52 10.26 -8.72 12.60
CA PRO A 52 9.27 -9.47 13.38
C PRO A 52 9.94 -10.24 14.52
N LEU A 53 9.14 -10.58 15.54
CA LEU A 53 9.55 -11.51 16.62
C LEU A 53 9.58 -12.95 16.12
N SER A 54 8.66 -13.30 15.22
CA SER A 54 8.58 -14.63 14.59
C SER A 54 7.77 -14.56 13.30
N GLY A 55 7.80 -15.64 12.54
CA GLY A 55 7.15 -15.73 11.24
C GLY A 55 8.08 -15.34 10.10
N LYS A 56 7.55 -15.31 8.88
CA LYS A 56 8.31 -15.04 7.67
C LYS A 56 7.53 -14.20 6.68
N VAL A 57 8.28 -13.42 5.91
CA VAL A 57 7.83 -12.78 4.67
C VAL A 57 8.59 -13.42 3.52
N LEU A 58 7.88 -14.03 2.59
CA LEU A 58 8.46 -14.62 1.39
C LEU A 58 8.07 -13.77 0.18
N TRP A 59 9.04 -13.49 -0.66
CA TRP A 59 8.89 -12.83 -1.95
C TRP A 59 9.40 -13.77 -3.05
N ASN A 60 8.50 -14.28 -3.90
CA ASN A 60 8.82 -15.29 -4.90
C ASN A 60 9.60 -16.48 -4.29
N ASP A 61 9.08 -17.05 -3.22
CA ASP A 61 9.66 -18.16 -2.43
C ASP A 61 11.00 -17.84 -1.73
N ILE A 62 11.49 -16.61 -1.83
CA ILE A 62 12.72 -16.17 -1.14
C ILE A 62 12.33 -15.53 0.19
N ASP A 63 12.95 -15.99 1.28
CA ASP A 63 12.76 -15.39 2.61
C ASP A 63 13.41 -14.00 2.67
N VAL A 64 12.59 -12.97 2.73
CA VAL A 64 12.98 -11.55 2.82
C VAL A 64 12.73 -10.96 4.20
N THR A 65 12.50 -11.80 5.19
CA THR A 65 12.17 -11.40 6.57
C THR A 65 13.29 -10.55 7.18
N GLY A 66 12.92 -9.36 7.67
CA GLY A 66 13.89 -8.46 8.34
C GLY A 66 15.03 -7.98 7.43
N MET A 67 14.91 -8.13 6.14
CA MET A 67 15.86 -7.55 5.20
C MET A 67 15.84 -6.03 5.36
N LYS A 68 16.94 -5.51 5.91
CA LYS A 68 17.17 -4.07 5.99
C LYS A 68 17.14 -3.51 4.58
N ALA A 69 16.75 -2.24 4.46
CA ALA A 69 16.66 -1.48 3.21
C ALA A 69 17.87 -1.56 2.23
N ILE A 70 18.81 -2.45 2.48
CA ILE A 70 20.06 -2.68 1.74
C ILE A 70 19.91 -3.82 0.72
N ASP A 71 18.87 -4.67 0.79
CA ASP A 71 18.65 -5.64 -0.29
C ASP A 71 17.97 -4.93 -1.47
N ILE A 72 18.83 -4.42 -2.33
CA ILE A 72 18.48 -3.58 -3.50
C ILE A 72 17.41 -4.25 -4.36
N LEU A 73 17.46 -5.60 -4.50
CA LEU A 73 16.54 -6.31 -5.38
C LEU A 73 15.11 -6.32 -4.87
N TYR A 74 14.90 -6.54 -3.57
CA TYR A 74 13.56 -6.52 -2.98
C TYR A 74 12.96 -5.11 -3.02
N HIS A 75 13.74 -4.08 -2.67
CA HIS A 75 13.28 -2.70 -2.68
C HIS A 75 13.16 -2.08 -4.08
N ASP A 76 13.80 -2.64 -5.09
CA ASP A 76 13.52 -2.28 -6.48
C ASP A 76 12.18 -2.87 -6.97
N GLU A 77 11.78 -4.03 -6.45
CA GLU A 77 10.53 -4.70 -6.84
C GLU A 77 9.32 -4.34 -5.97
N VAL A 78 9.55 -3.85 -4.75
CA VAL A 78 8.49 -3.48 -3.81
C VAL A 78 8.54 -1.99 -3.53
N ALA A 79 7.44 -1.30 -3.77
CA ALA A 79 7.29 0.11 -3.45
C ALA A 79 6.33 0.30 -2.27
N TYR A 80 6.58 1.31 -1.45
CA TYR A 80 5.73 1.67 -0.32
C TYR A 80 5.43 3.17 -0.35
N VAL A 81 4.15 3.51 -0.33
CA VAL A 81 3.63 4.89 -0.30
C VAL A 81 2.70 5.04 0.90
N GLY A 82 2.88 6.11 1.64
CA GLY A 82 2.09 6.42 2.84
C GLY A 82 2.93 6.42 4.13
N GLY A 83 2.28 6.71 5.24
CA GLY A 83 2.92 6.81 6.54
C GLY A 83 3.93 7.96 6.64
N ARG A 84 5.22 7.67 6.51
CA ARG A 84 6.28 8.68 6.52
C ARG A 84 6.67 9.05 5.10
N SER A 85 6.66 10.34 4.78
CA SER A 85 7.20 10.83 3.52
C SER A 85 8.66 10.37 3.35
N TRP A 86 9.00 9.93 2.13
CA TRP A 86 10.38 9.63 1.73
C TRP A 86 11.14 10.90 1.33
N CYS A 87 10.45 12.01 1.14
CA CYS A 87 11.06 13.28 0.72
C CYS A 87 11.93 13.87 1.81
N ILE A 88 13.04 14.44 1.40
CA ILE A 88 13.94 15.21 2.25
C ILE A 88 13.30 16.57 2.49
N GLY A 89 13.07 16.94 3.74
CA GLY A 89 12.47 18.22 4.09
C GLY A 89 13.37 19.41 3.74
N GLY A 90 12.74 20.53 3.43
CA GLY A 90 13.42 21.79 3.18
C GLY A 90 13.97 22.01 1.78
N ILE A 91 13.93 21.01 0.90
CA ILE A 91 14.32 21.13 -0.51
C ILE A 91 13.13 21.05 -1.45
N MET A 92 13.29 21.51 -2.68
CA MET A 92 12.23 21.52 -3.69
C MET A 92 11.80 20.11 -4.09
N ALA A 93 10.57 19.95 -4.57
CA ALA A 93 10.06 18.65 -4.97
C ALA A 93 10.86 18.04 -6.13
N ASP A 94 11.24 18.83 -7.12
CA ASP A 94 12.07 18.40 -8.25
C ASP A 94 13.50 17.98 -7.82
N GLU A 95 14.08 18.68 -6.85
CA GLU A 95 15.37 18.29 -6.27
C GLU A 95 15.28 16.97 -5.54
N ASN A 96 14.17 16.73 -4.78
CA ASN A 96 13.90 15.44 -4.15
C ASN A 96 13.86 14.32 -5.20
N ILE A 97 13.08 14.48 -6.27
CA ILE A 97 12.97 13.51 -7.35
C ILE A 97 14.35 13.21 -7.95
N ARG A 98 15.09 14.26 -8.33
CA ARG A 98 16.42 14.13 -8.94
C ARG A 98 17.43 13.41 -8.05
N LEU A 99 17.42 13.68 -6.74
CA LEU A 99 18.36 13.08 -5.79
C LEU A 99 17.99 11.62 -5.51
N LEU A 100 16.72 11.35 -5.29
CA LEU A 100 16.26 10.04 -4.85
C LEU A 100 16.10 9.05 -6.00
N SER A 101 15.77 9.51 -7.21
CA SER A 101 15.71 8.66 -8.40
C SER A 101 17.01 7.94 -8.69
N CYS A 102 18.15 8.57 -8.41
CA CYS A 102 19.49 7.97 -8.59
C CYS A 102 19.75 6.74 -7.72
N LEU A 103 18.94 6.51 -6.69
CA LEU A 103 19.05 5.35 -5.81
C LEU A 103 18.42 4.06 -6.40
N TYR A 104 17.64 4.19 -7.47
CA TYR A 104 16.89 3.10 -8.05
C TYR A 104 17.39 2.75 -9.44
N SER A 105 17.77 1.49 -9.63
CA SER A 105 18.37 1.01 -10.88
C SER A 105 17.36 0.97 -12.05
N ARG A 106 16.05 0.86 -11.73
CA ARG A 106 14.95 0.76 -12.68
C ARG A 106 14.18 2.08 -12.86
N TRP A 107 14.74 3.21 -12.44
CA TRP A 107 14.08 4.50 -12.60
C TRP A 107 13.80 4.83 -14.07
N ASP A 108 12.55 5.16 -14.36
CA ASP A 108 12.09 5.62 -15.67
C ASP A 108 11.46 7.01 -15.57
N GLN A 109 12.26 8.02 -16.00
CA GLN A 109 11.81 9.42 -15.98
C GLN A 109 10.59 9.66 -16.88
N LYS A 110 10.53 8.99 -18.04
CA LYS A 110 9.41 9.13 -18.96
C LYS A 110 8.12 8.60 -18.33
N HIS A 111 8.19 7.44 -17.70
CA HIS A 111 7.06 6.85 -16.98
C HIS A 111 6.61 7.73 -15.81
N PHE A 112 7.55 8.30 -15.06
CA PHE A 112 7.25 9.27 -14.01
C PHE A 112 6.47 10.48 -14.54
N ASP A 113 6.92 11.08 -15.65
CA ASP A 113 6.26 12.23 -16.26
C ASP A 113 4.86 11.86 -16.78
N GLU A 114 4.68 10.68 -17.38
CA GLU A 114 3.40 10.15 -17.83
C GLU A 114 2.41 9.95 -16.66
N MET A 115 2.87 9.43 -15.52
CA MET A 115 2.02 9.26 -14.33
C MET A 115 1.53 10.60 -13.79
N LEU A 116 2.38 11.61 -13.75
CA LEU A 116 1.98 12.94 -13.30
C LEU A 116 1.03 13.64 -14.28
N GLU A 117 1.25 13.46 -15.58
CA GLU A 117 0.35 13.99 -16.61
C GLU A 117 -1.05 13.37 -16.48
N MET A 118 -1.14 12.05 -16.22
CA MET A 118 -2.40 11.36 -15.99
C MET A 118 -3.17 11.87 -14.78
N MET A 119 -2.46 12.34 -13.74
CA MET A 119 -3.04 12.91 -12.53
C MET A 119 -3.19 14.43 -12.59
N GLU A 120 -3.05 15.04 -13.77
CA GLU A 120 -3.13 16.50 -13.96
C GLU A 120 -2.20 17.31 -13.04
N PHE A 121 -1.03 16.75 -12.74
CA PHE A 121 -0.05 17.44 -11.91
C PHE A 121 0.65 18.56 -12.71
N ILE A 122 0.62 19.78 -12.16
CA ILE A 122 1.15 20.96 -12.84
C ILE A 122 2.65 21.07 -12.58
N LYS A 123 3.47 21.19 -13.67
CA LYS A 123 4.93 21.22 -13.57
C LYS A 123 5.48 22.37 -12.73
N GLU A 124 4.79 23.50 -12.68
CA GLU A 124 5.15 24.66 -11.86
C GLU A 124 5.17 24.33 -10.36
N GLU A 125 4.41 23.34 -9.93
CA GLU A 125 4.37 22.86 -8.53
C GLU A 125 5.65 22.14 -8.12
N TYR A 126 6.45 21.66 -9.07
CA TYR A 126 7.75 21.05 -8.77
C TYR A 126 8.76 21.99 -8.12
N THR A 127 8.65 23.30 -8.39
CA THR A 127 9.53 24.31 -7.81
C THR A 127 9.09 24.76 -6.43
N THR A 128 8.15 24.03 -5.83
CA THR A 128 7.66 24.22 -4.47
C THR A 128 8.31 23.18 -3.56
N LYS A 129 8.53 23.50 -2.30
CA LYS A 129 8.98 22.49 -1.33
C LYS A 129 7.92 21.43 -1.14
N PHE A 130 8.35 20.18 -0.98
CA PHE A 130 7.40 19.07 -0.85
C PHE A 130 6.37 19.28 0.25
N GLU A 131 6.78 19.76 1.41
CA GLU A 131 5.91 20.03 2.56
C GLU A 131 4.92 21.19 2.35
N GLU A 132 5.16 22.05 1.35
CA GLU A 132 4.27 23.17 1.00
C GLU A 132 3.20 22.76 -0.04
N LEU A 133 3.35 21.59 -0.67
CA LEU A 133 2.34 21.02 -1.54
C LEU A 133 1.08 20.60 -0.74
N SER A 134 -0.09 20.66 -1.38
CA SER A 134 -1.30 20.08 -0.78
C SER A 134 -1.13 18.58 -0.55
N THR A 135 -1.89 18.01 0.40
CA THR A 135 -1.84 16.56 0.70
C THR A 135 -2.08 15.72 -0.55
N GLY A 136 -3.03 16.13 -1.41
CA GLY A 136 -3.29 15.46 -2.68
C GLY A 136 -2.10 15.49 -3.62
N LYS A 137 -1.45 16.65 -3.77
CA LYS A 137 -0.25 16.80 -4.62
C LYS A 137 0.95 16.03 -4.07
N GLN A 138 1.11 15.98 -2.76
CA GLN A 138 2.11 15.13 -2.12
C GLN A 138 1.88 13.65 -2.43
N MET A 139 0.62 13.19 -2.37
CA MET A 139 0.26 11.81 -2.68
C MET A 139 0.48 11.49 -4.16
N GLN A 140 0.04 12.35 -5.09
CA GLN A 140 0.26 12.20 -6.52
C GLN A 140 1.75 12.06 -6.84
N LEU A 141 2.59 12.92 -6.25
CA LEU A 141 4.04 12.90 -6.47
C LEU A 141 4.69 11.62 -5.92
N GLN A 142 4.28 11.20 -4.72
CA GLN A 142 4.79 9.96 -4.10
C GLN A 142 4.39 8.73 -4.92
N LEU A 143 3.17 8.70 -5.42
CA LEU A 143 2.66 7.59 -6.21
C LEU A 143 3.37 7.50 -7.56
N ALA A 144 3.52 8.64 -8.27
CA ALA A 144 4.28 8.70 -9.52
C ALA A 144 5.73 8.25 -9.33
N PHE A 145 6.38 8.69 -8.25
CA PHE A 145 7.74 8.26 -7.91
C PHE A 145 7.83 6.75 -7.64
N ALA A 146 6.86 6.20 -6.93
CA ALA A 146 6.81 4.77 -6.66
C ALA A 146 6.64 3.95 -7.95
N LEU A 147 5.72 4.36 -8.83
CA LEU A 147 5.42 3.66 -10.08
C LEU A 147 6.52 3.81 -11.14
N ALA A 148 7.24 4.94 -11.17
CA ALA A 148 8.36 5.17 -12.08
C ALA A 148 9.54 4.18 -11.91
N ARG A 149 9.51 3.35 -10.89
CA ARG A 149 10.48 2.28 -10.63
C ARG A 149 10.03 0.93 -11.18
N HIS A 150 8.85 0.85 -11.78
CA HIS A 150 8.20 -0.40 -12.23
C HIS A 150 8.19 -1.49 -11.14
N PRO A 151 7.61 -1.22 -9.95
CA PRO A 151 7.54 -2.19 -8.89
C PRO A 151 6.62 -3.35 -9.30
N LYS A 152 6.82 -4.52 -8.73
CA LYS A 152 5.91 -5.66 -8.86
C LYS A 152 4.86 -5.70 -7.75
N LEU A 153 5.18 -5.09 -6.60
CA LEU A 153 4.26 -4.92 -5.47
C LEU A 153 4.26 -3.46 -5.02
N LEU A 154 3.07 -2.91 -4.86
CA LEU A 154 2.85 -1.57 -4.33
C LEU A 154 2.07 -1.65 -3.01
N LEU A 155 2.67 -1.20 -1.94
CA LEU A 155 2.04 -1.07 -0.62
C LEU A 155 1.56 0.37 -0.43
N LEU A 156 0.26 0.58 -0.26
CA LEU A 156 -0.36 1.89 -0.10
C LEU A 156 -1.01 2.01 1.28
N ASP A 157 -0.40 2.79 2.16
CA ASP A 157 -0.88 2.96 3.52
C ASP A 157 -1.79 4.19 3.65
N GLU A 158 -3.08 3.95 3.69
CA GLU A 158 -4.16 4.94 3.73
C GLU A 158 -4.03 6.05 2.66
N PRO A 159 -3.81 5.70 1.37
CA PRO A 159 -3.45 6.67 0.33
C PRO A 159 -4.57 7.67 0.03
N MET A 160 -5.82 7.34 0.34
CA MET A 160 -7.00 8.17 0.05
C MET A 160 -7.44 9.01 1.26
N ALA A 161 -6.74 8.91 2.40
CA ALA A 161 -7.13 9.62 3.61
C ALA A 161 -7.01 11.14 3.44
N ASN A 162 -8.08 11.87 3.77
CA ASN A 162 -8.14 13.34 3.73
C ASN A 162 -7.92 13.96 2.34
N LEU A 163 -8.10 13.20 1.26
CA LEU A 163 -8.08 13.73 -0.10
C LEU A 163 -9.48 14.17 -0.54
N ASP A 164 -9.50 15.16 -1.44
CA ASP A 164 -10.75 15.54 -2.09
C ASP A 164 -11.21 14.46 -3.10
N PRO A 165 -12.51 14.41 -3.44
CA PRO A 165 -13.06 13.37 -4.30
C PRO A 165 -12.43 13.31 -5.70
N VAL A 166 -12.01 14.45 -6.26
CA VAL A 166 -11.42 14.50 -7.61
C VAL A 166 -10.07 13.78 -7.59
N VAL A 167 -9.18 14.16 -6.67
CA VAL A 167 -7.86 13.51 -6.52
C VAL A 167 -7.98 12.01 -6.24
N LYS A 168 -8.99 11.60 -5.44
CA LYS A 168 -9.26 10.17 -5.22
C LYS A 168 -9.58 9.45 -6.52
N THR A 169 -10.42 10.03 -7.35
CA THR A 169 -10.79 9.46 -8.65
C THR A 169 -9.57 9.31 -9.54
N ASP A 170 -8.73 10.35 -9.65
CA ASP A 170 -7.51 10.33 -10.46
C ASP A 170 -6.54 9.22 -10.02
N ILE A 171 -6.36 9.07 -8.69
CA ILE A 171 -5.52 8.02 -8.12
C ILE A 171 -6.11 6.63 -8.43
N TRP A 172 -7.42 6.42 -8.27
CA TRP A 172 -8.04 5.15 -8.59
C TRP A 172 -7.90 4.79 -10.07
N GLU A 173 -8.14 5.73 -10.98
CA GLU A 173 -7.95 5.51 -12.41
C GLU A 173 -6.51 5.14 -12.74
N LEU A 174 -5.54 5.82 -12.10
CA LEU A 174 -4.14 5.49 -12.26
C LEU A 174 -3.83 4.06 -11.81
N LEU A 175 -4.29 3.66 -10.60
CA LEU A 175 -4.03 2.32 -10.05
C LEU A 175 -4.64 1.21 -10.92
N ILE A 176 -5.89 1.37 -11.37
CA ILE A 176 -6.57 0.42 -12.26
C ILE A 176 -5.77 0.24 -13.55
N ARG A 177 -5.42 1.35 -14.20
CA ARG A 177 -4.62 1.30 -15.45
C ARG A 177 -3.26 0.65 -15.26
N THR A 178 -2.63 0.88 -14.11
CA THR A 178 -1.32 0.29 -13.80
C THR A 178 -1.42 -1.22 -13.59
N ILE A 179 -2.43 -1.70 -12.86
CA ILE A 179 -2.70 -3.14 -12.72
C ILE A 179 -2.89 -3.81 -14.09
N GLU A 180 -3.76 -3.22 -14.92
CA GLU A 180 -4.08 -3.79 -16.24
C GLU A 180 -2.89 -3.84 -17.20
N LYS A 181 -2.00 -2.84 -17.16
CA LYS A 181 -0.88 -2.72 -18.10
C LYS A 181 0.40 -3.38 -17.64
N GLU A 182 0.69 -3.34 -16.35
CA GLU A 182 2.01 -3.69 -15.80
C GLU A 182 1.98 -4.97 -14.96
N ASN A 183 0.80 -5.57 -14.76
CA ASN A 183 0.62 -6.77 -13.92
C ASN A 183 1.21 -6.59 -12.51
N ILE A 184 1.04 -5.40 -11.94
CA ILE A 184 1.50 -5.07 -10.59
C ILE A 184 0.48 -5.58 -9.56
N SER A 185 0.97 -6.12 -8.46
CA SER A 185 0.12 -6.41 -7.29
C SER A 185 0.06 -5.21 -6.38
N ILE A 186 -1.11 -4.94 -5.79
CA ILE A 186 -1.29 -3.79 -4.92
C ILE A 186 -1.93 -4.23 -3.61
N ILE A 187 -1.40 -3.76 -2.49
CA ILE A 187 -2.07 -3.87 -1.18
C ILE A 187 -2.40 -2.45 -0.70
N ILE A 188 -3.68 -2.16 -0.52
CA ILE A 188 -4.15 -0.87 -0.01
C ILE A 188 -4.66 -1.05 1.41
N SER A 189 -4.13 -0.29 2.36
CA SER A 189 -4.72 -0.20 3.69
C SER A 189 -5.75 0.92 3.73
N THR A 190 -6.90 0.66 4.36
CA THR A 190 -7.91 1.68 4.61
C THR A 190 -8.77 1.34 5.82
N HIS A 191 -9.40 2.36 6.40
CA HIS A 191 -10.50 2.20 7.34
C HIS A 191 -11.86 2.57 6.72
N LEU A 192 -11.87 2.96 5.43
CA LEU A 192 -13.03 3.41 4.67
C LEU A 192 -13.49 2.31 3.71
N VAL A 193 -14.54 1.61 4.08
CA VAL A 193 -15.10 0.48 3.33
C VAL A 193 -15.60 0.87 1.94
N GLU A 194 -16.11 2.10 1.81
CA GLU A 194 -16.82 2.56 0.61
C GLU A 194 -15.89 2.80 -0.58
N GLU A 195 -14.62 3.05 -0.31
CA GLU A 195 -13.66 3.43 -1.34
C GLU A 195 -13.14 2.25 -2.17
N VAL A 196 -13.32 1.01 -1.69
CA VAL A 196 -12.58 -0.15 -2.21
C VAL A 196 -13.47 -1.27 -2.75
N ASN A 197 -14.79 -1.13 -2.59
CA ASN A 197 -15.73 -2.23 -2.74
C ASN A 197 -15.76 -2.89 -4.13
N ASP A 198 -15.52 -2.14 -5.21
CA ASP A 198 -15.78 -2.62 -6.57
C ASP A 198 -14.54 -3.17 -7.32
N ILE A 199 -13.33 -2.84 -6.88
CA ILE A 199 -12.09 -3.19 -7.58
C ILE A 199 -11.14 -4.11 -6.81
N THR A 200 -11.51 -4.48 -5.60
CA THR A 200 -10.71 -5.38 -4.74
C THR A 200 -10.93 -6.83 -5.14
N ASP A 201 -9.86 -7.60 -5.30
CA ASP A 201 -9.89 -9.04 -5.51
C ASP A 201 -9.89 -9.79 -4.16
N TYR A 202 -9.03 -9.38 -3.24
CA TYR A 202 -8.87 -9.98 -1.92
C TYR A 202 -9.13 -8.98 -0.80
N ILE A 203 -9.72 -9.46 0.28
CA ILE A 203 -9.94 -8.65 1.50
C ILE A 203 -9.23 -9.31 2.67
N GLY A 204 -8.42 -8.52 3.38
CA GLY A 204 -7.89 -8.85 4.69
C GLY A 204 -8.50 -7.94 5.75
N LEU A 205 -9.11 -8.51 6.78
CA LEU A 205 -9.65 -7.75 7.91
C LEU A 205 -8.70 -7.86 9.09
N LEU A 206 -8.07 -6.74 9.44
CA LEU A 206 -7.13 -6.63 10.55
C LEU A 206 -7.80 -5.96 11.75
N ASP A 207 -7.84 -6.65 12.87
CA ASP A 207 -8.33 -6.10 14.13
C ASP A 207 -7.36 -6.41 15.28
N ASN A 208 -7.01 -5.40 16.06
CA ASN A 208 -6.14 -5.51 17.24
C ASN A 208 -4.88 -6.38 17.02
N GLY A 209 -4.21 -6.21 15.86
CA GLY A 209 -3.00 -6.96 15.49
C GLY A 209 -3.23 -8.39 15.03
N ARG A 210 -4.47 -8.81 14.75
CA ARG A 210 -4.82 -10.12 14.20
C ARG A 210 -5.53 -9.99 12.87
N LEU A 211 -5.17 -10.85 11.92
CA LEU A 211 -5.90 -10.97 10.67
C LEU A 211 -7.09 -11.91 10.92
N VAL A 212 -8.26 -11.30 11.22
CA VAL A 212 -9.46 -12.05 11.63
C VAL A 212 -10.18 -12.69 10.46
N LYS A 213 -10.06 -12.12 9.26
CA LYS A 213 -10.54 -12.71 8.00
C LYS A 213 -9.57 -12.42 6.87
N PHE A 214 -9.43 -13.36 5.95
CA PHE A 214 -8.70 -13.18 4.69
C PHE A 214 -9.28 -14.12 3.63
N GLY A 215 -9.48 -13.61 2.42
CA GLY A 215 -9.96 -14.40 1.29
C GLY A 215 -10.40 -13.54 0.12
N ASP A 216 -10.89 -14.23 -0.91
CA ASP A 216 -11.58 -13.63 -2.04
C ASP A 216 -12.67 -12.67 -1.57
N ARG A 217 -12.80 -11.53 -2.23
CA ARG A 217 -13.86 -10.55 -1.94
C ARG A 217 -15.25 -11.21 -1.93
N GLU A 218 -15.56 -12.02 -2.94
CA GLU A 218 -16.86 -12.66 -3.02
C GLU A 218 -17.12 -13.61 -1.85
N GLN A 219 -16.10 -14.37 -1.43
CA GLN A 219 -16.20 -15.27 -0.28
C GLN A 219 -16.40 -14.50 1.03
N ILE A 220 -15.69 -13.37 1.19
CA ILE A 220 -15.80 -12.55 2.41
C ILE A 220 -17.16 -11.85 2.51
N LEU A 221 -17.75 -11.43 1.37
CA LEU A 221 -19.05 -10.72 1.33
C LEU A 221 -20.27 -11.66 1.33
N HIS A 222 -20.09 -12.96 1.11
CA HIS A 222 -21.15 -13.95 1.27
C HIS A 222 -21.14 -14.48 2.70
N ASP A 223 -22.30 -14.57 3.33
CA ASP A 223 -22.44 -15.33 4.59
C ASP A 223 -22.37 -16.82 4.31
N ASP A 224 -22.13 -17.63 5.34
CA ASP A 224 -22.05 -19.10 5.26
C ASP A 224 -23.35 -19.75 4.76
N LEU A 225 -24.44 -18.99 4.58
CA LEU A 225 -25.75 -19.42 4.10
C LEU A 225 -26.03 -19.01 2.65
N GLY A 226 -25.06 -18.36 1.96
CA GLY A 226 -25.22 -17.95 0.56
C GLY A 226 -26.12 -16.72 0.36
N ASN A 227 -26.48 -16.01 1.43
CA ASN A 227 -27.17 -14.72 1.32
C ASN A 227 -26.18 -13.64 0.88
N LYS A 228 -26.38 -13.11 -0.33
CA LYS A 228 -25.69 -11.90 -0.78
C LYS A 228 -26.18 -10.75 0.09
N ASN A 229 -25.33 -10.18 0.93
CA ASN A 229 -25.48 -8.81 1.44
C ASN A 229 -24.82 -8.53 2.80
N LYS A 230 -23.72 -9.20 3.19
CA LYS A 230 -22.91 -8.57 4.22
C LYS A 230 -22.12 -7.45 3.59
N ASN A 231 -22.47 -6.24 3.99
CA ASN A 231 -21.67 -5.04 3.69
C ASN A 231 -20.36 -5.13 4.51
N LEU A 232 -19.23 -4.75 3.91
CA LEU A 232 -17.94 -4.68 4.62
C LEU A 232 -18.00 -3.87 5.93
N ARG A 233 -18.93 -2.93 6.05
CA ARG A 233 -19.23 -2.22 7.31
C ARG A 233 -19.73 -3.15 8.40
N GLU A 234 -20.64 -4.05 8.09
CA GLU A 234 -21.20 -5.02 9.06
C GLU A 234 -20.11 -5.96 9.55
N LEU A 235 -19.17 -6.36 8.67
CA LEU A 235 -18.00 -7.16 9.07
C LEU A 235 -17.08 -6.43 10.05
N LEU A 236 -16.88 -5.11 9.87
CA LEU A 236 -16.11 -4.29 10.82
C LEU A 236 -16.86 -4.03 12.14
N GLU A 237 -18.18 -4.13 12.16
CA GLU A 237 -19.04 -3.92 13.35
C GLU A 237 -19.28 -5.20 14.15
N GLU A 238 -19.39 -6.37 13.50
CA GLU A 238 -19.64 -7.67 14.15
C GLU A 238 -18.50 -8.14 15.06
N GLU A 239 -17.26 -7.82 14.75
CA GLU A 239 -16.10 -8.17 15.58
C GLU A 239 -15.99 -7.32 16.87
N ASN A 240 -16.95 -6.39 17.10
CA ASN A 240 -16.99 -5.49 18.25
C ASN A 240 -18.08 -5.82 19.27
N GLY A 241 -18.80 -6.92 19.14
CA GLY A 241 -19.83 -7.43 20.05
C GLY A 241 -19.33 -8.63 20.84
#